data_5ba62e00d27efccb057b8f410c2b9fe6
#
_entry.id   5ba62e00d27efccb057b8f410c2b9fe6
#
_cell.length_a   1.000
_cell.length_b   1.000
_cell.length_c   1.000
_cell.angle_alpha   90.00
_cell.angle_beta   90.00
_cell.angle_gamma   90.00
#
_symmetry.space_group_name_H-M   'P 1'
#
loop_
_entity.id
_entity.type
_entity.pdbx_description
1 polymer ?
#
loop_
_entity_poly.entity_id
_entity_poly.type
_entity_poly.pdbx_seq_one_letter_code
_entity_poly.pdbx_strand_id
1 'polypeptide(L)'
;RYLQQYPQAAHLASADLEKLVRHTEGWASGLTLAALALDKEENRREFIDSFSGAHIYLREYFIETVFRNATPQLQEFLLKTAILKHLNGSLCDSVLDQSGSDEILARLWQENVFIVRLEEPGWYRFNDLFAEMLLSQLISRYPADVPTLHRRAAQWYTRQSASADAIYHLLAID
;
A
#
# COMPACT_ATOMS: atom_id res chain seq x y z
N ARG A 1 23.81 -0.69 -2.30
CA ARG A 1 24.39 -1.80 -3.11
C ARG A 1 23.38 -2.35 -4.13
N TYR A 2 22.12 -2.62 -3.76
CA TYR A 2 21.12 -3.20 -4.70
C TYR A 2 20.87 -2.31 -5.93
N LEU A 3 20.63 -1.01 -5.74
CA LEU A 3 20.40 -0.05 -6.83
C LEU A 3 21.62 0.18 -7.73
N GLN A 4 22.82 -0.03 -7.22
CA GLN A 4 24.05 0.18 -7.99
C GLN A 4 24.25 -0.83 -9.15
N GLN A 5 23.51 -1.92 -9.18
CA GLN A 5 23.50 -2.87 -10.30
C GLN A 5 22.67 -2.35 -11.50
N TYR A 6 21.89 -1.28 -11.32
CA TYR A 6 21.14 -0.62 -12.38
C TYR A 6 21.94 0.57 -12.91
N PRO A 7 22.35 0.61 -14.19
CA PRO A 7 23.16 1.68 -14.76
C PRO A 7 22.57 3.07 -14.54
N GLN A 8 21.24 3.17 -14.54
CA GLN A 8 20.48 4.40 -14.36
C GLN A 8 20.62 4.99 -12.96
N ALA A 9 20.74 4.12 -11.95
CA ALA A 9 20.92 4.51 -10.56
C ALA A 9 22.39 4.64 -10.13
N ALA A 10 23.35 4.17 -10.96
CA ALA A 10 24.77 4.17 -10.64
C ALA A 10 25.35 5.59 -10.48
N HIS A 11 24.72 6.59 -11.11
CA HIS A 11 25.14 7.99 -11.09
C HIS A 11 24.35 8.88 -10.14
N LEU A 12 23.42 8.29 -9.35
CA LEU A 12 22.65 9.05 -8.37
C LEU A 12 23.54 9.44 -7.17
N ALA A 13 23.31 10.64 -6.66
CA ALA A 13 23.92 11.05 -5.39
C ALA A 13 23.41 10.17 -4.24
N SER A 14 24.24 9.98 -3.22
CA SER A 14 23.87 9.18 -2.04
C SER A 14 22.56 9.66 -1.41
N ALA A 15 22.33 10.98 -1.36
CA ALA A 15 21.11 11.57 -0.81
C ALA A 15 19.85 11.16 -1.62
N ASP A 16 19.95 11.07 -2.94
CA ASP A 16 18.84 10.66 -3.82
C ASP A 16 18.54 9.17 -3.68
N LEU A 17 19.58 8.35 -3.54
CA LEU A 17 19.44 6.92 -3.23
C LEU A 17 18.76 6.69 -1.88
N GLU A 18 19.14 7.46 -0.85
CA GLU A 18 18.51 7.39 0.47
C GLU A 18 17.04 7.81 0.43
N LYS A 19 16.67 8.81 -0.37
CA LYS A 19 15.27 9.21 -0.58
C LYS A 19 14.47 8.06 -1.19
N LEU A 20 14.95 7.44 -2.27
CA LEU A 20 14.28 6.30 -2.91
C LEU A 20 14.12 5.12 -1.94
N VAL A 21 15.16 4.80 -1.17
CA VAL A 21 15.07 3.74 -0.15
C VAL A 21 14.02 4.05 0.91
N ARG A 22 13.91 5.31 1.34
CA ARG A 22 12.86 5.75 2.29
C ARG A 22 11.47 5.65 1.68
N HIS A 23 11.27 6.16 0.45
CA HIS A 23 9.98 6.13 -0.23
C HIS A 23 9.48 4.70 -0.50
N THR A 24 10.40 3.79 -0.74
CA THR A 24 10.08 2.37 -0.98
C THR A 24 10.12 1.51 0.29
N GLU A 25 10.53 2.09 1.44
CA GLU A 25 10.80 1.34 2.69
C GLU A 25 11.73 0.13 2.47
N GLY A 26 12.65 0.23 1.50
CA GLY A 26 13.54 -0.84 1.12
C GLY A 26 12.88 -1.98 0.30
N TRP A 27 11.65 -1.81 -0.14
CA TRP A 27 10.99 -2.79 -1.01
C TRP A 27 11.73 -2.93 -2.35
N ALA A 28 12.34 -4.11 -2.56
CA ALA A 28 13.25 -4.35 -3.67
C ALA A 28 12.61 -4.12 -5.05
N SER A 29 11.36 -4.59 -5.25
CA SER A 29 10.65 -4.36 -6.52
C SER A 29 10.31 -2.88 -6.73
N GLY A 30 9.94 -2.15 -5.68
CA GLY A 30 9.73 -0.70 -5.74
C GLY A 30 11.01 0.06 -6.12
N LEU A 31 12.15 -0.33 -5.56
CA LEU A 31 13.46 0.22 -5.91
C LEU A 31 13.83 -0.08 -7.37
N THR A 32 13.56 -1.30 -7.85
CA THR A 32 13.78 -1.68 -9.25
C THR A 32 12.96 -0.82 -10.19
N LEU A 33 11.69 -0.61 -9.88
CA LEU A 33 10.80 0.20 -10.69
C LEU A 33 11.19 1.66 -10.70
N ALA A 34 11.59 2.21 -9.54
CA ALA A 34 12.13 3.55 -9.46
C ALA A 34 13.38 3.71 -10.36
N ALA A 35 14.29 2.73 -10.32
CA ALA A 35 15.48 2.74 -11.18
C ALA A 35 15.14 2.69 -12.68
N LEU A 36 14.19 1.86 -13.08
CA LEU A 36 13.73 1.75 -14.47
C LEU A 36 12.99 3.02 -14.95
N ALA A 37 12.21 3.64 -14.06
CA ALA A 37 11.50 4.87 -14.37
C ALA A 37 12.45 6.07 -14.55
N LEU A 38 13.53 6.14 -13.75
CA LEU A 38 14.56 7.17 -13.87
C LEU A 38 15.20 7.27 -15.25
N ASP A 39 15.20 6.19 -16.03
CA ASP A 39 15.74 6.18 -17.39
C ASP A 39 14.88 6.97 -18.38
N LYS A 40 13.60 7.11 -18.09
CA LYS A 40 12.62 7.78 -18.94
C LYS A 40 12.34 9.22 -18.53
N GLU A 41 12.88 9.66 -17.38
CA GLU A 41 12.60 10.97 -16.81
C GLU A 41 13.69 11.98 -17.10
N GLU A 42 13.32 13.11 -17.70
CA GLU A 42 14.23 14.21 -17.99
C GLU A 42 14.67 14.93 -16.71
N ASN A 43 13.77 15.10 -15.74
CA ASN A 43 14.05 15.73 -14.45
C ASN A 43 14.10 14.70 -13.32
N ARG A 44 15.23 14.02 -13.20
CA ARG A 44 15.45 12.95 -12.23
C ARG A 44 15.23 13.38 -10.78
N ARG A 45 15.56 14.61 -10.43
CA ARG A 45 15.43 15.13 -9.05
C ARG A 45 13.97 15.33 -8.68
N GLU A 46 13.19 15.95 -9.55
CA GLU A 46 11.75 16.13 -9.36
C GLU A 46 11.03 14.80 -9.31
N PHE A 47 11.41 13.84 -10.16
CA PHE A 47 10.90 12.47 -10.10
C PHE A 47 11.13 11.82 -8.74
N ILE A 48 12.38 11.87 -8.21
CA ILE A 48 12.73 11.27 -6.91
C ILE A 48 11.94 11.93 -5.78
N ASP A 49 11.76 13.25 -5.82
CA ASP A 49 11.03 14.00 -4.79
C ASP A 49 9.52 13.73 -4.84
N SER A 50 8.95 13.44 -6.00
CA SER A 50 7.53 13.14 -6.22
C SER A 50 7.20 11.65 -6.31
N PHE A 51 8.20 10.77 -6.17
CA PHE A 51 8.00 9.33 -6.31
C PHE A 51 7.08 8.78 -5.24
N SER A 52 5.91 8.30 -5.67
CA SER A 52 4.85 7.81 -4.79
C SER A 52 4.13 6.61 -5.41
N GLY A 53 3.27 5.94 -4.66
CA GLY A 53 2.44 4.83 -5.14
C GLY A 53 1.46 5.19 -6.25
N ALA A 54 1.17 6.48 -6.45
CA ALA A 54 0.35 6.96 -7.56
C ALA A 54 1.10 7.02 -8.90
N HIS A 55 2.43 6.80 -8.90
CA HIS A 55 3.22 6.90 -10.11
C HIS A 55 2.83 5.84 -11.15
N ILE A 56 2.70 6.26 -12.43
CA ILE A 56 2.15 5.42 -13.50
C ILE A 56 2.90 4.09 -13.68
N TYR A 57 4.22 4.09 -13.61
CA TYR A 57 5.03 2.86 -13.78
C TYR A 57 4.85 1.87 -12.63
N LEU A 58 4.69 2.35 -11.39
CA LEU A 58 4.37 1.51 -10.24
C LEU A 58 3.00 0.88 -10.38
N ARG A 59 2.02 1.69 -10.81
CA ARG A 59 0.66 1.23 -11.02
C ARG A 59 0.57 0.16 -12.11
N GLU A 60 1.24 0.35 -13.25
CA GLU A 60 1.27 -0.63 -14.34
C GLU A 60 1.93 -1.94 -13.91
N TYR A 61 3.09 -1.86 -13.27
CA TYR A 61 3.77 -3.05 -12.73
C TYR A 61 2.90 -3.81 -11.73
N PHE A 62 2.26 -3.10 -10.82
CA PHE A 62 1.37 -3.72 -9.83
C PHE A 62 0.22 -4.47 -10.49
N ILE A 63 -0.44 -3.82 -11.46
CA ILE A 63 -1.56 -4.45 -12.18
C ILE A 63 -1.07 -5.71 -12.89
N GLU A 64 0.09 -5.66 -13.52
CA GLU A 64 0.60 -6.79 -14.31
C GLU A 64 1.17 -7.92 -13.45
N THR A 65 1.89 -7.59 -12.40
CA THR A 65 2.68 -8.59 -11.64
C THR A 65 1.94 -9.11 -10.42
N VAL A 66 1.26 -8.25 -9.69
CA VAL A 66 0.59 -8.63 -8.44
C VAL A 66 -0.88 -8.91 -8.67
N PHE A 67 -1.57 -7.98 -9.33
CA PHE A 67 -3.01 -8.03 -9.44
C PHE A 67 -3.48 -9.15 -10.38
N ARG A 68 -2.83 -9.36 -11.52
CA ARG A 68 -3.19 -10.44 -12.46
C ARG A 68 -2.99 -11.84 -11.90
N ASN A 69 -2.01 -12.00 -11.00
CA ASN A 69 -1.67 -13.29 -10.40
C ASN A 69 -2.43 -13.58 -9.10
N ALA A 70 -3.07 -12.57 -8.51
CA ALA A 70 -3.87 -12.72 -7.30
C ALA A 70 -5.27 -13.26 -7.62
N THR A 71 -5.80 -14.10 -6.73
CA THR A 71 -7.19 -14.53 -6.83
C THR A 71 -8.15 -13.32 -6.71
N PRO A 72 -9.35 -13.37 -7.30
CA PRO A 72 -10.33 -12.28 -7.16
C PRO A 72 -10.60 -11.90 -5.70
N GLN A 73 -10.62 -12.88 -4.82
CA GLN A 73 -10.82 -12.70 -3.38
C GLN A 73 -9.68 -11.92 -2.73
N LEU A 74 -8.42 -12.22 -3.09
CA LEU A 74 -7.26 -11.50 -2.60
C LEU A 74 -7.19 -10.08 -3.19
N GLN A 75 -7.55 -9.91 -4.46
CA GLN A 75 -7.65 -8.59 -5.10
C GLN A 75 -8.66 -7.69 -4.36
N GLU A 76 -9.83 -8.21 -4.06
CA GLU A 76 -10.87 -7.49 -3.33
C GLU A 76 -10.42 -7.14 -1.91
N PHE A 77 -9.81 -8.09 -1.21
CA PHE A 77 -9.23 -7.87 0.12
C PHE A 77 -8.23 -6.71 0.11
N LEU A 78 -7.22 -6.77 -0.77
CA LEU A 78 -6.18 -5.76 -0.85
C LEU A 78 -6.76 -4.37 -1.16
N LEU A 79 -7.65 -4.27 -2.14
CA LEU A 79 -8.23 -2.97 -2.52
C LEU A 79 -9.11 -2.40 -1.41
N LYS A 80 -10.06 -3.17 -0.89
CA LYS A 80 -11.06 -2.65 0.04
C LYS A 80 -10.50 -2.38 1.44
N THR A 81 -9.37 -3.01 1.82
CA THR A 81 -8.68 -2.70 3.08
C THR A 81 -7.66 -1.57 2.94
N ALA A 82 -7.41 -1.05 1.74
CA ALA A 82 -6.45 0.03 1.50
C ALA A 82 -6.81 1.36 2.20
N ILE A 83 -8.05 1.53 2.62
CA ILE A 83 -8.49 2.69 3.42
C ILE A 83 -7.96 2.66 4.86
N LEU A 84 -7.44 1.50 5.30
CA LEU A 84 -7.01 1.26 6.68
C LEU A 84 -5.52 1.56 6.83
N LYS A 85 -5.19 2.40 7.81
CA LYS A 85 -3.79 2.70 8.17
C LYS A 85 -3.12 1.48 8.82
N HIS A 86 -3.84 0.79 9.67
CA HIS A 86 -3.41 -0.44 10.33
C HIS A 86 -4.46 -1.53 10.10
N LEU A 87 -3.99 -2.77 10.05
CA LEU A 87 -4.79 -3.94 9.69
C LEU A 87 -4.73 -4.96 10.81
N ASN A 88 -5.87 -5.51 11.19
CA ASN A 88 -5.97 -6.78 11.90
C ASN A 88 -7.17 -7.57 11.37
N GLY A 89 -7.26 -8.85 11.66
CA GLY A 89 -8.32 -9.70 11.09
C GLY A 89 -9.72 -9.20 11.39
N SER A 90 -9.99 -8.86 12.65
CA SER A 90 -11.32 -8.40 13.08
C SER A 90 -11.74 -7.08 12.42
N LEU A 91 -10.83 -6.12 12.26
CA LEU A 91 -11.09 -4.87 11.56
C LEU A 91 -11.35 -5.12 10.06
N CYS A 92 -10.49 -5.91 9.42
CA CYS A 92 -10.66 -6.25 8.00
C CYS A 92 -11.97 -7.00 7.76
N ASP A 93 -12.30 -7.97 8.61
CA ASP A 93 -13.58 -8.70 8.56
C ASP A 93 -14.78 -7.75 8.66
N SER A 94 -14.72 -6.78 9.59
CA SER A 94 -15.77 -5.78 9.76
C SER A 94 -15.91 -4.88 8.52
N VAL A 95 -14.80 -4.42 7.94
CA VAL A 95 -14.80 -3.55 6.76
C VAL A 95 -15.33 -4.28 5.52
N LEU A 96 -14.91 -5.52 5.33
CA LEU A 96 -15.27 -6.35 4.17
C LEU A 96 -16.62 -7.05 4.32
N ASP A 97 -17.17 -7.10 5.54
CA ASP A 97 -18.38 -7.86 5.86
C ASP A 97 -18.23 -9.36 5.57
N GLN A 98 -17.11 -9.91 6.01
CA GLN A 98 -16.71 -11.32 5.81
C GLN A 98 -15.97 -11.85 7.02
N SER A 99 -15.42 -13.06 6.94
CA SER A 99 -14.54 -13.67 7.94
C SER A 99 -13.29 -14.25 7.27
N GLY A 100 -12.23 -14.48 8.07
CA GLY A 100 -11.01 -15.16 7.61
C GLY A 100 -9.89 -14.20 7.21
N SER A 101 -9.98 -12.92 7.56
CA SER A 101 -8.93 -11.95 7.25
C SER A 101 -7.62 -12.20 8.00
N ASP A 102 -7.66 -12.84 9.16
CA ASP A 102 -6.44 -13.20 9.91
C ASP A 102 -5.54 -14.15 9.12
N GLU A 103 -6.13 -15.16 8.47
CA GLU A 103 -5.40 -16.12 7.65
C GLU A 103 -4.80 -15.44 6.41
N ILE A 104 -5.53 -14.51 5.80
CA ILE A 104 -5.03 -13.75 4.66
C ILE A 104 -3.85 -12.88 5.09
N LEU A 105 -3.96 -12.14 6.19
CA LEU A 105 -2.88 -11.30 6.71
C LEU A 105 -1.64 -12.12 7.11
N ALA A 106 -1.83 -13.25 7.80
CA ALA A 106 -0.74 -14.13 8.18
C ALA A 106 -0.01 -14.68 6.94
N ARG A 107 -0.74 -15.08 5.91
CA ARG A 107 -0.17 -15.57 4.65
C ARG A 107 0.61 -14.48 3.93
N LEU A 108 0.05 -13.29 3.76
CA LEU A 108 0.72 -12.15 3.15
C LEU A 108 2.04 -11.81 3.85
N TRP A 109 2.05 -11.86 5.18
CA TRP A 109 3.25 -11.63 5.97
C TRP A 109 4.30 -12.74 5.78
N GLN A 110 3.91 -14.00 5.79
CA GLN A 110 4.81 -15.14 5.57
C GLN A 110 5.43 -15.12 4.17
N GLU A 111 4.67 -14.72 3.17
CA GLU A 111 5.12 -14.58 1.79
C GLU A 111 5.91 -13.29 1.54
N ASN A 112 6.10 -12.43 2.55
CA ASN A 112 6.71 -11.08 2.43
C ASN A 112 6.07 -10.22 1.34
N VAL A 113 4.76 -10.30 1.20
CA VAL A 113 4.01 -9.61 0.16
C VAL A 113 3.44 -8.30 0.71
N PHE A 114 4.20 -7.20 0.56
CA PHE A 114 3.75 -5.80 0.75
C PHE A 114 3.20 -5.43 2.13
N ILE A 115 3.35 -6.31 3.12
CA ILE A 115 2.81 -6.11 4.46
C ILE A 115 3.92 -6.09 5.50
N VAL A 116 3.80 -5.19 6.47
CA VAL A 116 4.73 -5.05 7.59
C VAL A 116 3.99 -5.40 8.87
N ARG A 117 4.58 -6.27 9.69
CA ARG A 117 4.05 -6.59 11.02
C ARG A 117 4.43 -5.48 11.99
N LEU A 118 3.47 -5.05 12.80
CA LEU A 118 3.69 -4.07 13.85
C LEU A 118 4.16 -4.74 15.16
N GLU A 119 4.59 -3.93 16.13
CA GLU A 119 5.00 -4.43 17.44
C GLU A 119 3.85 -5.10 18.20
N GLU A 120 2.65 -4.57 18.03
CA GLU A 120 1.44 -5.16 18.61
C GLU A 120 1.08 -6.46 17.87
N PRO A 121 0.94 -7.61 18.58
CA PRO A 121 0.65 -8.89 17.95
C PRO A 121 -0.68 -8.87 17.18
N GLY A 122 -0.66 -9.43 15.97
CA GLY A 122 -1.84 -9.49 15.09
C GLY A 122 -2.14 -8.21 14.34
N TRP A 123 -1.31 -7.17 14.53
CA TRP A 123 -1.42 -5.93 13.76
C TRP A 123 -0.38 -5.84 12.66
N TYR A 124 -0.83 -5.30 11.53
CA TYR A 124 -0.05 -5.13 10.32
C TYR A 124 -0.32 -3.76 9.70
N ARG A 125 0.49 -3.36 8.76
CA ARG A 125 0.22 -2.29 7.81
C ARG A 125 0.71 -2.66 6.42
N PHE A 126 0.16 -2.09 5.41
CA PHE A 126 0.80 -2.13 4.10
C PHE A 126 2.08 -1.30 4.10
N ASN A 127 3.03 -1.65 3.22
CA ASN A 127 4.09 -0.74 2.84
C ASN A 127 3.47 0.55 2.28
N ASP A 128 3.99 1.72 2.62
CA ASP A 128 3.36 3.01 2.31
C ASP A 128 3.13 3.20 0.81
N LEU A 129 4.14 2.88 0.00
CA LEU A 129 4.05 2.97 -1.46
C LEU A 129 2.95 2.04 -2.02
N PHE A 130 2.82 0.85 -1.45
CA PHE A 130 1.80 -0.12 -1.83
C PHE A 130 0.40 0.32 -1.39
N ALA A 131 0.27 0.87 -0.18
CA ALA A 131 -0.98 1.41 0.35
C ALA A 131 -1.53 2.54 -0.54
N GLU A 132 -0.68 3.51 -0.92
CA GLU A 132 -1.06 4.61 -1.82
C GLU A 132 -1.56 4.09 -3.18
N MET A 133 -0.87 3.11 -3.72
CA MET A 133 -1.23 2.50 -5.00
C MET A 133 -2.56 1.75 -4.92
N LEU A 134 -2.78 0.94 -3.87
CA LEU A 134 -4.05 0.25 -3.64
C LEU A 134 -5.19 1.24 -3.48
N LEU A 135 -5.00 2.30 -2.70
CA LEU A 135 -6.01 3.33 -2.47
C LEU A 135 -6.38 4.04 -3.78
N SER A 136 -5.39 4.39 -4.60
CA SER A 136 -5.62 4.96 -5.93
C SER A 136 -6.45 4.03 -6.83
N GLN A 137 -6.16 2.73 -6.80
CA GLN A 137 -6.92 1.73 -7.55
C GLN A 137 -8.35 1.53 -7.01
N LEU A 138 -8.53 1.54 -5.69
CA LEU A 138 -9.84 1.48 -5.06
C LEU A 138 -10.72 2.65 -5.50
N ILE A 139 -10.23 3.89 -5.38
CA ILE A 139 -10.95 5.10 -5.76
C ILE A 139 -11.29 5.11 -7.26
N SER A 140 -10.38 4.63 -8.10
CA SER A 140 -10.60 4.57 -9.54
C SER A 140 -11.63 3.52 -9.96
N ARG A 141 -11.63 2.33 -9.32
CA ARG A 141 -12.45 1.19 -9.74
C ARG A 141 -13.76 1.08 -8.98
N TYR A 142 -13.77 1.46 -7.72
CA TYR A 142 -14.89 1.27 -6.78
C TYR A 142 -15.19 2.50 -5.95
N PRO A 143 -15.33 3.71 -6.57
CA PRO A 143 -15.55 4.96 -5.83
C PRO A 143 -16.83 4.92 -4.96
N ALA A 144 -17.85 4.18 -5.41
CA ALA A 144 -19.10 4.04 -4.66
C ALA A 144 -18.99 3.19 -3.39
N ASP A 145 -17.98 2.33 -3.28
CA ASP A 145 -17.76 1.49 -2.10
C ASP A 145 -17.05 2.25 -0.97
N VAL A 146 -16.23 3.25 -1.29
CA VAL A 146 -15.37 3.97 -0.35
C VAL A 146 -16.13 4.50 0.88
N PRO A 147 -17.26 5.20 0.74
CA PRO A 147 -18.01 5.69 1.91
C PRO A 147 -18.51 4.55 2.82
N THR A 148 -18.89 3.43 2.24
CA THR A 148 -19.37 2.27 3.00
C THR A 148 -18.24 1.61 3.78
N LEU A 149 -17.06 1.45 3.17
CA LEU A 149 -15.87 0.92 3.82
C LEU A 149 -15.45 1.80 5.00
N HIS A 150 -15.39 3.12 4.83
CA HIS A 150 -15.09 4.06 5.91
C HIS A 150 -16.11 4.00 7.05
N ARG A 151 -17.40 3.90 6.73
CA ARG A 151 -18.46 3.78 7.74
C ARG A 151 -18.30 2.51 8.58
N ARG A 152 -18.00 1.37 7.96
CA ARG A 152 -17.76 0.10 8.66
C ARG A 152 -16.51 0.17 9.54
N ALA A 153 -15.43 0.77 9.05
CA ALA A 153 -14.22 1.01 9.83
C ALA A 153 -14.52 1.89 11.05
N ALA A 154 -15.22 3.02 10.88
CA ALA A 154 -15.61 3.90 11.97
C ALA A 154 -16.46 3.18 13.03
N GLN A 155 -17.40 2.34 12.63
CA GLN A 155 -18.22 1.54 13.54
C GLN A 155 -17.36 0.55 14.35
N TRP A 156 -16.39 -0.10 13.70
CA TRP A 156 -15.48 -1.01 14.39
C TRP A 156 -14.63 -0.26 15.42
N TYR A 157 -13.99 0.85 15.05
CA TYR A 157 -13.18 1.67 15.95
C TYR A 157 -14.00 2.24 17.12
N THR A 158 -15.25 2.63 16.87
CA THR A 158 -16.17 3.08 17.95
C THR A 158 -16.40 1.98 18.98
N ARG A 159 -16.61 0.72 18.54
CA ARG A 159 -16.78 -0.43 19.45
C ARG A 159 -15.51 -0.73 20.25
N GLN A 160 -14.33 -0.41 19.72
CA GLN A 160 -13.04 -0.56 20.40
C GLN A 160 -12.66 0.66 21.25
N SER A 161 -13.54 1.66 21.38
CA SER A 161 -13.26 2.92 22.07
C SER A 161 -12.09 3.73 21.49
N ALA A 162 -11.71 3.48 20.25
CA ALA A 162 -10.66 4.18 19.52
C ALA A 162 -11.26 5.41 18.78
N SER A 163 -11.60 6.45 19.53
CA SER A 163 -12.36 7.60 19.02
C SER A 163 -11.65 8.39 17.93
N ALA A 164 -10.31 8.51 18.00
CA ALA A 164 -9.54 9.26 17.00
C ALA A 164 -9.63 8.60 15.61
N ASP A 165 -9.46 7.28 15.55
CA ASP A 165 -9.56 6.53 14.30
C ASP A 165 -10.99 6.49 13.76
N ALA A 166 -11.99 6.38 14.67
CA ALA A 166 -13.38 6.46 14.28
C ALA A 166 -13.72 7.82 13.64
N ILE A 167 -13.27 8.93 14.22
CA ILE A 167 -13.47 10.29 13.68
C ILE A 167 -12.76 10.43 12.34
N TYR A 168 -11.51 9.96 12.21
CA TYR A 168 -10.79 9.98 10.94
C TYR A 168 -11.62 9.36 9.82
N HIS A 169 -12.16 8.17 10.05
CA HIS A 169 -12.96 7.48 9.04
C HIS A 169 -14.31 8.16 8.78
N LEU A 170 -14.92 8.79 9.78
CA LEU A 170 -16.18 9.54 9.58
C LEU A 170 -15.95 10.79 8.71
N LEU A 171 -14.85 11.52 8.92
CA LEU A 171 -14.48 12.68 8.12
C LEU A 171 -14.12 12.34 6.66
N ALA A 172 -13.78 11.10 6.37
CA ALA A 172 -13.45 10.64 5.02
C ALA A 172 -14.70 10.19 4.21
N ILE A 173 -15.91 10.28 4.78
CA ILE A 173 -17.17 9.93 4.10
C ILE A 173 -17.74 11.13 3.34
N ASP A 174 -17.43 12.36 3.80
CA ASP A 174 -17.89 13.62 3.22
C ASP A 174 -17.05 14.01 1.98
#